data_233f742455059769e58addfc2f644ee1
#
_entry.id   233f742455059769e58addfc2f644ee1
#
_cell.length_a   1.000
_cell.length_b   1.000
_cell.length_c   1.000
_cell.angle_alpha   90.00
_cell.angle_beta   90.00
_cell.angle_gamma   90.00
#
_symmetry.space_group_name_H-M   'P 1'
#
loop_
_entity.id
_entity.type
_entity.pdbx_description
1 polymer ?
#
loop_
_entity_poly.entity_id
_entity_poly.type
_entity_poly.pdbx_seq_one_letter_code
_entity_poly.pdbx_strand_id
1 'polypeptide(L)'
;MLVAGDIGGTKSDLAIFSGEGGVHAPLAQDRLHSADYPNLQSMVRQFIAKAEKPVDSACFAVAGPVINGRVKTTNLPWVVDEPSIAQSLNLNVKSVRLINDLEAIARAVPILRPSDVCTINGGEPVAGGAIGVIAPGTGLGESFLTWDGLRYTAFPSEGGHSDFAPADERQVRLLEYMLKRFDHVSFEHVCSGIGIPHIYRFLRDEESLPEDAETTRIIDSAADPSVPIITKALDADPSKLCAATMDCFASILAAEAGNLAVKFLATGGVYIAGGVATHTLPIIKQPTFIQRFKRKGRFAEFMSRIPLHVIVTPAGLAGAGVCGLERATRNPVIN
;
A
#
# COMPACT_ATOMS: atom_id res chain seq x y z
N MET A 1 -16.71 21.41 6.47
CA MET A 1 -16.56 20.21 5.59
C MET A 1 -15.07 19.89 5.43
N LEU A 2 -14.72 18.63 5.28
CA LEU A 2 -13.35 18.16 5.11
C LEU A 2 -13.01 18.05 3.61
N VAL A 3 -11.90 18.64 3.16
CA VAL A 3 -11.25 18.24 1.92
C VAL A 3 -10.21 17.17 2.23
N ALA A 4 -10.28 16.03 1.55
CA ALA A 4 -9.30 14.96 1.67
C ALA A 4 -8.71 14.58 0.32
N GLY A 5 -7.50 14.03 0.33
CA GLY A 5 -6.84 13.61 -0.89
C GLY A 5 -5.89 12.43 -0.68
N ASP A 6 -5.78 11.62 -1.72
CA ASP A 6 -4.73 10.61 -1.90
C ASP A 6 -3.81 11.10 -3.03
N ILE A 7 -2.60 11.51 -2.67
CA ILE A 7 -1.69 12.27 -3.53
C ILE A 7 -0.63 11.35 -4.09
N GLY A 8 -0.89 10.83 -5.27
CA GLY A 8 0.05 10.00 -6.02
C GLY A 8 0.93 10.80 -6.98
N GLY A 9 2.03 10.17 -7.42
CA GLY A 9 2.98 10.77 -8.36
C GLY A 9 2.40 11.11 -9.74
N THR A 10 1.49 10.30 -10.24
CA THR A 10 0.84 10.48 -11.55
C THR A 10 -0.57 11.04 -11.42
N LYS A 11 -1.36 10.51 -10.50
CA LYS A 11 -2.76 10.86 -10.28
C LYS A 11 -2.98 11.12 -8.80
N SER A 12 -3.82 12.12 -8.52
CA SER A 12 -4.29 12.45 -7.18
C SER A 12 -5.81 12.41 -7.13
N ASP A 13 -6.36 11.70 -6.17
CA ASP A 13 -7.79 11.63 -5.91
C ASP A 13 -8.13 12.63 -4.80
N LEU A 14 -9.06 13.55 -5.06
CA LEU A 14 -9.55 14.54 -4.10
C LEU A 14 -11.05 14.36 -3.85
N ALA A 15 -11.50 14.55 -2.62
CA ALA A 15 -12.91 14.58 -2.30
C ALA A 15 -13.22 15.60 -1.19
N ILE A 16 -14.49 16.05 -1.14
CA ILE A 16 -15.05 16.81 -0.04
C ILE A 16 -16.05 15.93 0.70
N PHE A 17 -15.88 15.79 2.01
CA PHE A 17 -16.72 14.98 2.88
C PHE A 17 -17.44 15.87 3.91
N SER A 18 -18.65 15.45 4.30
CA SER A 18 -19.35 15.97 5.48
C SER A 18 -19.25 14.99 6.65
N GLY A 19 -19.37 15.47 7.87
CA GLY A 19 -19.44 14.62 9.05
C GLY A 19 -20.64 13.68 9.05
N GLU A 20 -21.76 14.10 8.48
CA GLU A 20 -23.00 13.31 8.40
C GLU A 20 -22.92 12.20 7.34
N GLY A 21 -22.39 12.53 6.14
CA GLY A 21 -22.28 11.57 5.03
C GLY A 21 -21.14 10.58 5.18
N GLY A 22 -20.14 10.91 5.98
CA GLY A 22 -18.91 10.13 6.12
C GLY A 22 -18.14 9.99 4.81
N VAL A 23 -17.20 9.05 4.76
CA VAL A 23 -16.30 8.87 3.60
C VAL A 23 -16.93 8.10 2.44
N HIS A 24 -18.06 7.47 2.65
CA HIS A 24 -18.76 6.70 1.60
C HIS A 24 -19.72 7.53 0.76
N ALA A 25 -19.95 8.79 1.13
CA ALA A 25 -20.83 9.72 0.44
C ALA A 25 -20.13 11.07 0.23
N PRO A 26 -19.13 11.14 -0.67
CA PRO A 26 -18.45 12.39 -0.98
C PRO A 26 -19.44 13.39 -1.60
N LEU A 27 -19.38 14.66 -1.16
CA LEU A 27 -20.16 15.77 -1.72
C LEU A 27 -19.61 16.24 -3.07
N ALA A 28 -18.31 16.06 -3.29
CA ALA A 28 -17.60 16.27 -4.55
C ALA A 28 -16.38 15.33 -4.57
N GLN A 29 -16.05 14.83 -5.76
CA GLN A 29 -14.85 14.02 -5.96
C GLN A 29 -14.32 14.25 -7.37
N ASP A 30 -12.99 14.25 -7.51
CA ASP A 30 -12.30 14.35 -8.79
C ASP A 30 -10.98 13.59 -8.76
N ARG A 31 -10.56 13.12 -9.93
CA ARG A 31 -9.23 12.50 -10.14
C ARG A 31 -8.43 13.41 -11.07
N LEU A 32 -7.34 13.95 -10.55
CA LEU A 32 -6.52 14.95 -11.22
C LEU A 32 -5.17 14.37 -11.61
N HIS A 33 -4.58 14.86 -12.69
CA HIS A 33 -3.23 14.49 -13.08
C HIS A 33 -2.23 15.38 -12.33
N SER A 34 -1.39 14.78 -11.48
CA SER A 34 -0.54 15.53 -10.54
C SER A 34 0.45 16.45 -11.23
N ALA A 35 0.96 16.06 -12.41
CA ALA A 35 1.92 16.85 -13.19
C ALA A 35 1.34 18.15 -13.79
N ASP A 36 0.00 18.29 -13.86
CA ASP A 36 -0.65 19.50 -14.36
C ASP A 36 -0.58 20.66 -13.35
N TYR A 37 -0.07 20.41 -12.14
CA TYR A 37 -0.03 21.37 -11.05
C TYR A 37 1.39 21.58 -10.53
N PRO A 38 1.76 22.83 -10.21
CA PRO A 38 3.10 23.14 -9.67
C PRO A 38 3.26 22.66 -8.21
N ASN A 39 2.17 22.48 -7.47
CA ASN A 39 2.15 22.04 -6.07
C ASN A 39 0.76 21.59 -5.64
N LEU A 40 0.68 20.92 -4.49
CA LEU A 40 -0.57 20.43 -3.89
C LEU A 40 -1.57 21.58 -3.62
N GLN A 41 -1.09 22.72 -3.13
CA GLN A 41 -1.95 23.84 -2.75
C GLN A 41 -2.74 24.38 -3.94
N SER A 42 -2.13 24.52 -5.12
CA SER A 42 -2.81 24.99 -6.34
C SER A 42 -3.84 24.00 -6.82
N MET A 43 -3.53 22.70 -6.77
CA MET A 43 -4.45 21.62 -7.15
C MET A 43 -5.69 21.61 -6.24
N VAL A 44 -5.51 21.67 -4.92
CA VAL A 44 -6.60 21.63 -3.95
C VAL A 44 -7.47 22.89 -4.05
N ARG A 45 -6.87 24.09 -4.20
CA ARG A 45 -7.64 25.34 -4.40
C ARG A 45 -8.53 25.29 -5.64
N GLN A 46 -8.00 24.80 -6.75
CA GLN A 46 -8.77 24.66 -7.99
C GLN A 46 -9.94 23.68 -7.82
N PHE A 47 -9.68 22.53 -7.14
CA PHE A 47 -10.73 21.56 -6.85
C PHE A 47 -11.83 22.14 -5.95
N ILE A 48 -11.48 22.84 -4.86
CA ILE A 48 -12.46 23.48 -3.96
C ILE A 48 -13.28 24.55 -4.71
N ALA A 49 -12.62 25.38 -5.52
CA ALA A 49 -13.31 26.41 -6.31
C ALA A 49 -14.31 25.80 -7.29
N LYS A 50 -13.94 24.70 -7.98
CA LYS A 50 -14.84 23.97 -8.89
C LYS A 50 -16.00 23.30 -8.15
N ALA A 51 -15.77 22.80 -6.96
CA ALA A 51 -16.78 22.11 -6.15
C ALA A 51 -17.79 23.07 -5.51
N GLU A 52 -17.45 24.36 -5.37
CA GLU A 52 -18.27 25.40 -4.73
C GLU A 52 -18.75 25.02 -3.31
N LYS A 53 -17.91 24.30 -2.58
CA LYS A 53 -18.22 23.85 -1.21
C LYS A 53 -17.25 24.48 -0.21
N PRO A 54 -17.75 25.05 0.91
CA PRO A 54 -16.87 25.55 1.96
C PRO A 54 -16.14 24.39 2.65
N VAL A 55 -14.87 24.59 2.95
CA VAL A 55 -14.05 23.62 3.72
C VAL A 55 -13.50 24.30 4.96
N ASP A 56 -13.43 23.58 6.07
CA ASP A 56 -12.91 24.03 7.37
C ASP A 56 -11.77 23.16 7.88
N SER A 57 -11.52 22.02 7.19
CA SER A 57 -10.47 21.08 7.52
C SER A 57 -9.92 20.38 6.28
N ALA A 58 -8.68 19.87 6.37
CA ALA A 58 -8.01 19.19 5.29
C ALA A 58 -7.19 18.00 5.79
N CYS A 59 -7.18 16.90 5.04
CA CYS A 59 -6.32 15.74 5.31
C CYS A 59 -5.82 15.14 3.99
N PHE A 60 -4.49 15.01 3.84
CA PHE A 60 -3.89 14.46 2.64
C PHE A 60 -2.97 13.30 2.96
N ALA A 61 -3.21 12.17 2.28
CA ALA A 61 -2.31 11.04 2.21
C ALA A 61 -1.26 11.32 1.13
N VAL A 62 0.01 11.15 1.46
CA VAL A 62 1.14 11.47 0.58
C VAL A 62 2.19 10.38 0.63
N ALA A 63 2.80 10.08 -0.52
CA ALA A 63 3.91 9.13 -0.58
C ALA A 63 5.16 9.70 0.07
N GLY A 64 5.69 9.01 1.07
CA GLY A 64 6.90 9.35 1.82
C GLY A 64 6.65 9.58 3.32
N PRO A 65 7.72 9.61 4.12
CA PRO A 65 7.62 9.77 5.56
C PRO A 65 7.18 11.21 5.92
N VAL A 66 6.10 11.31 6.69
CA VAL A 66 5.61 12.58 7.23
C VAL A 66 6.26 12.83 8.59
N ILE A 67 7.14 13.83 8.67
CA ILE A 67 7.85 14.19 9.88
C ILE A 67 7.46 15.62 10.29
N ASN A 68 6.93 15.78 11.49
CA ASN A 68 6.49 17.08 12.01
C ASN A 68 5.55 17.84 11.05
N GLY A 69 4.60 17.14 10.42
CA GLY A 69 3.65 17.73 9.47
C GLY A 69 4.27 18.19 8.16
N ARG A 70 5.41 17.62 7.78
CA ARG A 70 6.12 17.93 6.53
C ARG A 70 6.58 16.66 5.83
N VAL A 71 6.54 16.68 4.50
CA VAL A 71 7.01 15.59 3.64
C VAL A 71 7.67 16.15 2.39
N LYS A 72 8.76 15.50 1.94
CA LYS A 72 9.25 15.62 0.56
C LYS A 72 8.72 14.41 -0.18
N THR A 73 7.83 14.64 -1.12
CA THR A 73 7.20 13.54 -1.87
C THR A 73 8.21 12.79 -2.72
N THR A 74 8.10 11.47 -2.80
CA THR A 74 9.06 10.61 -3.51
C THR A 74 8.95 10.72 -5.03
N ASN A 75 7.73 10.89 -5.54
CA ASN A 75 7.42 10.81 -6.98
C ASN A 75 7.04 12.15 -7.62
N LEU A 76 7.10 13.24 -6.87
CA LEU A 76 6.83 14.60 -7.33
C LEU A 76 7.90 15.55 -6.79
N PRO A 77 8.21 16.66 -7.45
CA PRO A 77 9.20 17.62 -6.95
C PRO A 77 8.62 18.50 -5.81
N TRP A 78 7.58 18.04 -5.14
CA TRP A 78 6.87 18.85 -4.15
C TRP A 78 7.44 18.64 -2.75
N VAL A 79 7.52 19.76 -2.03
CA VAL A 79 7.63 19.77 -0.57
C VAL A 79 6.30 20.24 -0.03
N VAL A 80 5.67 19.41 0.76
CA VAL A 80 4.33 19.64 1.30
C VAL A 80 4.43 19.78 2.80
N ASP A 81 3.82 20.80 3.38
CA ASP A 81 3.73 21.01 4.83
C ASP A 81 2.37 21.55 5.25
N GLU A 82 1.94 21.18 6.44
CA GLU A 82 0.64 21.57 7.01
C GLU A 82 0.45 23.09 7.11
N PRO A 83 1.45 23.90 7.55
CA PRO A 83 1.32 25.35 7.60
C PRO A 83 1.06 26.00 6.23
N SER A 84 1.80 25.61 5.20
CA SER A 84 1.62 26.16 3.85
C SER A 84 0.25 25.80 3.26
N ILE A 85 -0.24 24.59 3.51
CA ILE A 85 -1.60 24.18 3.12
C ILE A 85 -2.63 25.04 3.85
N ALA A 86 -2.49 25.17 5.18
CA ALA A 86 -3.41 25.95 6.01
C ALA A 86 -3.49 27.40 5.53
N GLN A 87 -2.35 28.04 5.29
CA GLN A 87 -2.29 29.41 4.74
C GLN A 87 -2.97 29.50 3.37
N SER A 88 -2.68 28.58 2.48
CA SER A 88 -3.22 28.56 1.11
C SER A 88 -4.74 28.39 1.06
N LEU A 89 -5.32 27.65 2.00
CA LEU A 89 -6.74 27.35 2.08
C LEU A 89 -7.49 28.27 3.07
N ASN A 90 -6.78 29.20 3.70
CA ASN A 90 -7.31 30.06 4.77
C ASN A 90 -7.91 29.25 5.93
N LEU A 91 -7.20 28.19 6.34
CA LEU A 91 -7.58 27.30 7.44
C LEU A 91 -6.68 27.50 8.66
N ASN A 92 -7.16 27.06 9.83
CA ASN A 92 -6.28 26.90 10.97
C ASN A 92 -5.32 25.73 10.74
N VAL A 93 -4.03 25.89 11.04
CA VAL A 93 -3.04 24.81 10.88
C VAL A 93 -3.44 23.54 11.65
N LYS A 94 -4.12 23.67 12.78
CA LYS A 94 -4.63 22.54 13.56
C LYS A 94 -5.73 21.75 12.84
N SER A 95 -6.37 22.34 11.83
CA SER A 95 -7.40 21.69 11.00
C SER A 95 -6.81 21.00 9.77
N VAL A 96 -5.49 21.09 9.56
CA VAL A 96 -4.81 20.42 8.43
C VAL A 96 -4.01 19.23 8.94
N ARG A 97 -4.01 18.12 8.18
CA ARG A 97 -3.23 16.94 8.48
C ARG A 97 -2.60 16.35 7.22
N LEU A 98 -1.32 15.98 7.36
CA LEU A 98 -0.64 15.10 6.43
C LEU A 98 -0.44 13.73 7.08
N ILE A 99 -0.68 12.68 6.32
CA ILE A 99 -0.42 11.30 6.71
C ILE A 99 0.32 10.59 5.57
N ASN A 100 1.03 9.52 5.90
CA ASN A 100 1.61 8.66 4.88
C ASN A 100 0.49 7.92 4.12
N ASP A 101 0.73 7.59 2.84
CA ASP A 101 -0.22 6.88 1.97
C ASP A 101 -0.62 5.50 2.53
N LEU A 102 0.34 4.76 3.09
CA LEU A 102 0.04 3.48 3.71
C LEU A 102 -0.72 3.62 5.04
N GLU A 103 -0.43 4.67 5.83
CA GLU A 103 -1.23 4.98 7.02
C GLU A 103 -2.68 5.25 6.63
N ALA A 104 -2.90 5.95 5.51
CA ALA A 104 -4.24 6.17 4.99
C ALA A 104 -4.92 4.85 4.60
N ILE A 105 -4.26 3.98 3.85
CA ILE A 105 -4.80 2.64 3.51
C ILE A 105 -5.16 1.88 4.78
N ALA A 106 -4.28 1.85 5.78
CA ALA A 106 -4.54 1.18 7.04
C ALA A 106 -5.79 1.73 7.76
N ARG A 107 -5.94 3.06 7.81
CA ARG A 107 -7.13 3.70 8.40
C ARG A 107 -8.43 3.41 7.66
N ALA A 108 -8.37 3.08 6.38
CA ALA A 108 -9.54 2.65 5.61
C ALA A 108 -9.99 1.23 5.95
N VAL A 109 -9.09 0.34 6.39
CA VAL A 109 -9.39 -1.09 6.59
C VAL A 109 -10.66 -1.34 7.42
N PRO A 110 -10.89 -0.68 8.57
CA PRO A 110 -12.08 -0.95 9.39
C PRO A 110 -13.42 -0.57 8.73
N ILE A 111 -13.37 0.22 7.66
CA ILE A 111 -14.57 0.70 6.97
C ILE A 111 -14.73 0.13 5.56
N LEU A 112 -13.84 -0.78 5.13
CA LEU A 112 -13.95 -1.44 3.84
C LEU A 112 -15.22 -2.29 3.76
N ARG A 113 -15.86 -2.26 2.60
CA ARG A 113 -17.02 -3.09 2.29
C ARG A 113 -16.56 -4.44 1.73
N PRO A 114 -17.39 -5.48 1.77
CA PRO A 114 -17.06 -6.77 1.15
C PRO A 114 -16.68 -6.67 -0.33
N SER A 115 -17.21 -5.68 -1.07
CA SER A 115 -16.88 -5.39 -2.46
C SER A 115 -15.48 -4.79 -2.64
N ASP A 116 -14.89 -4.23 -1.59
CA ASP A 116 -13.61 -3.52 -1.66
C ASP A 116 -12.43 -4.48 -1.46
N VAL A 117 -12.72 -5.74 -1.10
CA VAL A 117 -11.72 -6.77 -0.82
C VAL A 117 -11.98 -8.06 -1.58
N CYS A 118 -10.89 -8.75 -1.93
CA CYS A 118 -10.93 -10.14 -2.36
C CYS A 118 -10.40 -11.01 -1.22
N THR A 119 -11.25 -11.87 -0.69
CA THR A 119 -10.88 -12.79 0.40
C THR A 119 -10.07 -13.97 -0.14
N ILE A 120 -8.85 -14.15 0.40
CA ILE A 120 -7.96 -15.29 0.11
C ILE A 120 -8.11 -16.38 1.16
N ASN A 121 -8.28 -15.99 2.42
CA ASN A 121 -8.62 -16.87 3.54
C ASN A 121 -9.69 -16.18 4.40
N GLY A 122 -10.86 -16.81 4.58
CA GLY A 122 -11.94 -16.25 5.39
C GLY A 122 -11.55 -16.18 6.86
N GLY A 123 -10.95 -17.24 7.38
CA GLY A 123 -10.53 -17.32 8.76
C GLY A 123 -11.67 -17.15 9.77
N GLU A 124 -11.28 -16.75 10.99
CA GLU A 124 -12.19 -16.48 12.12
C GLU A 124 -11.78 -15.13 12.75
N PRO A 125 -12.24 -13.99 12.21
CA PRO A 125 -11.82 -12.68 12.71
C PRO A 125 -12.27 -12.48 14.16
N VAL A 126 -11.34 -12.01 15.00
CA VAL A 126 -11.61 -11.64 16.39
C VAL A 126 -11.95 -10.15 16.44
N ALA A 127 -13.12 -9.81 17.01
CA ALA A 127 -13.52 -8.43 17.20
C ALA A 127 -12.49 -7.69 18.11
N GLY A 128 -11.99 -6.55 17.65
CA GLY A 128 -10.94 -5.82 18.34
C GLY A 128 -9.54 -6.46 18.23
N GLY A 129 -9.37 -7.52 17.46
CA GLY A 129 -8.07 -8.12 17.18
C GLY A 129 -7.18 -7.18 16.37
N ALA A 130 -5.87 -7.23 16.58
CA ALA A 130 -4.95 -6.46 15.76
C ALA A 130 -5.06 -6.81 14.27
N ILE A 131 -4.80 -5.82 13.42
CA ILE A 131 -4.86 -5.95 11.95
C ILE A 131 -3.49 -5.61 11.38
N GLY A 132 -2.99 -6.42 10.44
CA GLY A 132 -1.78 -6.13 9.67
C GLY A 132 -2.13 -5.61 8.27
N VAL A 133 -1.36 -4.69 7.75
CA VAL A 133 -1.45 -4.19 6.37
C VAL A 133 -0.09 -4.25 5.72
N ILE A 134 0.00 -4.87 4.55
CA ILE A 134 1.21 -4.96 3.73
C ILE A 134 0.88 -4.53 2.30
N ALA A 135 1.70 -3.66 1.73
CA ALA A 135 1.37 -3.02 0.45
C ALA A 135 2.57 -3.00 -0.50
N PRO A 136 2.76 -4.05 -1.32
CA PRO A 136 3.71 -4.00 -2.42
C PRO A 136 3.20 -3.03 -3.51
N GLY A 137 3.91 -1.92 -3.64
CA GLY A 137 3.80 -0.91 -4.67
C GLY A 137 5.14 -0.78 -5.39
N THR A 138 5.59 0.45 -5.67
CA THR A 138 6.98 0.71 -6.11
C THR A 138 7.95 0.16 -5.07
N GLY A 139 7.75 0.48 -3.79
CA GLY A 139 8.41 -0.10 -2.63
C GLY A 139 7.50 -1.08 -1.88
N LEU A 140 7.86 -1.43 -0.64
CA LEU A 140 7.07 -2.27 0.25
C LEU A 140 6.71 -1.50 1.52
N GLY A 141 5.43 -1.19 1.68
CA GLY A 141 4.94 -0.57 2.89
C GLY A 141 4.33 -1.59 3.86
N GLU A 142 4.49 -1.35 5.16
CA GLU A 142 3.85 -2.12 6.22
C GLU A 142 3.26 -1.20 7.28
N SER A 143 2.14 -1.62 7.84
CA SER A 143 1.44 -0.92 8.91
C SER A 143 0.63 -1.90 9.72
N PHE A 144 0.21 -1.51 10.91
CA PHE A 144 -0.69 -2.31 11.73
C PHE A 144 -1.68 -1.42 12.47
N LEU A 145 -2.81 -2.01 12.88
CA LEU A 145 -3.82 -1.33 13.67
C LEU A 145 -4.07 -2.11 14.95
N THR A 146 -4.30 -1.37 16.02
CA THR A 146 -4.74 -1.91 17.31
C THR A 146 -6.06 -1.30 17.72
N TRP A 147 -6.86 -2.06 18.46
CA TRP A 147 -8.13 -1.63 19.01
C TRP A 147 -7.92 -1.06 20.43
N ASP A 148 -8.41 0.14 20.68
CA ASP A 148 -8.28 0.81 22.00
C ASP A 148 -9.51 0.62 22.91
N GLY A 149 -10.47 -0.22 22.51
CA GLY A 149 -11.75 -0.39 23.17
C GLY A 149 -12.89 0.41 22.52
N LEU A 150 -12.57 1.40 21.70
CA LEU A 150 -13.54 2.27 21.04
C LEU A 150 -13.37 2.29 19.51
N ARG A 151 -12.11 2.24 19.03
CA ARG A 151 -11.78 2.32 17.60
C ARG A 151 -10.43 1.69 17.31
N TYR A 152 -10.16 1.48 16.03
CA TYR A 152 -8.85 1.13 15.55
C TYR A 152 -7.95 2.35 15.42
N THR A 153 -6.70 2.22 15.86
CA THR A 153 -5.64 3.21 15.65
C THR A 153 -4.57 2.60 14.77
N ALA A 154 -4.26 3.25 13.64
CA ALA A 154 -3.21 2.81 12.73
C ALA A 154 -1.84 3.31 13.20
N PHE A 155 -0.84 2.45 13.10
CA PHE A 155 0.56 2.74 13.41
C PHE A 155 1.40 2.54 12.15
N PRO A 156 2.13 3.55 11.69
CA PRO A 156 3.06 3.41 10.57
C PRO A 156 4.24 2.52 10.98
N SER A 157 4.84 1.87 9.99
CA SER A 157 6.04 1.05 10.14
C SER A 157 6.91 1.19 8.89
N GLU A 158 8.20 1.03 9.04
CA GLU A 158 9.16 0.85 7.96
C GLU A 158 9.57 -0.64 7.85
N GLY A 159 8.63 -1.55 8.14
CA GLY A 159 8.86 -2.99 8.15
C GLY A 159 9.35 -3.56 6.82
N GLY A 160 8.98 -2.94 5.69
CA GLY A 160 9.51 -3.33 4.38
C GLY A 160 11.04 -3.22 4.26
N HIS A 161 11.67 -2.40 5.09
CA HIS A 161 13.12 -2.25 5.18
C HIS A 161 13.78 -3.23 6.16
N SER A 162 13.02 -4.10 6.84
CA SER A 162 13.61 -5.15 7.67
C SER A 162 14.34 -6.19 6.83
N ASP A 163 15.27 -6.93 7.47
CA ASP A 163 16.09 -7.94 6.80
C ASP A 163 15.24 -8.99 6.09
N PHE A 164 15.56 -9.28 4.84
CA PHE A 164 14.93 -10.37 4.11
C PHE A 164 15.24 -11.71 4.75
N ALA A 165 14.21 -12.44 5.18
CA ALA A 165 14.29 -13.74 5.79
C ALA A 165 13.86 -14.85 4.79
N PRO A 166 14.80 -15.56 4.14
CA PRO A 166 14.51 -16.64 3.23
C PRO A 166 13.69 -17.77 3.87
N ALA A 167 12.66 -18.26 3.20
CA ALA A 167 11.78 -19.33 3.68
C ALA A 167 12.00 -20.70 2.98
N ASP A 168 12.82 -20.75 1.93
CA ASP A 168 13.22 -21.96 1.21
C ASP A 168 14.60 -21.80 0.55
N GLU A 169 15.12 -22.89 -0.03
CA GLU A 169 16.48 -22.93 -0.62
C GLU A 169 16.66 -21.96 -1.79
N ARG A 170 15.62 -21.74 -2.61
CA ARG A 170 15.68 -20.75 -3.71
C ARG A 170 15.85 -19.35 -3.16
N GLN A 171 15.13 -19.02 -2.12
CA GLN A 171 15.21 -17.70 -1.47
C GLN A 171 16.55 -17.52 -0.73
N VAL A 172 17.18 -18.59 -0.23
CA VAL A 172 18.56 -18.52 0.32
C VAL A 172 19.54 -18.13 -0.80
N ARG A 173 19.49 -18.79 -1.96
CA ARG A 173 20.33 -18.43 -3.11
C ARG A 173 20.03 -17.02 -3.63
N LEU A 174 18.76 -16.59 -3.62
CA LEU A 174 18.39 -15.22 -3.95
C LEU A 174 19.07 -14.23 -2.97
N LEU A 175 19.04 -14.49 -1.68
CA LEU A 175 19.73 -13.64 -0.69
C LEU A 175 21.24 -13.58 -0.96
N GLU A 176 21.87 -14.70 -1.22
CA GLU A 176 23.32 -14.76 -1.56
C GLU A 176 23.63 -13.95 -2.85
N TYR A 177 22.77 -14.05 -3.86
CA TYR A 177 22.89 -13.28 -5.10
C TYR A 177 22.75 -11.77 -4.85
N MET A 178 21.80 -11.37 -4.00
CA MET A 178 21.55 -9.96 -3.65
C MET A 178 22.68 -9.38 -2.79
N LEU A 179 23.24 -10.12 -1.84
CA LEU A 179 24.36 -9.69 -1.00
C LEU A 179 25.64 -9.40 -1.77
N LYS A 180 25.78 -9.91 -3.01
CA LYS A 180 26.88 -9.51 -3.91
C LYS A 180 26.74 -8.07 -4.44
N ARG A 181 25.55 -7.45 -4.27
CA ARG A 181 25.17 -6.15 -4.87
C ARG A 181 24.76 -5.10 -3.84
N PHE A 182 24.29 -5.53 -2.69
CA PHE A 182 23.77 -4.70 -1.61
C PHE A 182 24.42 -5.10 -0.30
N ASP A 183 24.77 -4.15 0.53
CA ASP A 183 25.30 -4.38 1.89
C ASP A 183 24.20 -4.82 2.87
N HIS A 184 22.94 -4.45 2.55
CA HIS A 184 21.74 -4.84 3.27
C HIS A 184 20.67 -5.28 2.27
N VAL A 185 20.04 -6.43 2.49
CA VAL A 185 18.92 -6.92 1.67
C VAL A 185 17.65 -6.93 2.50
N SER A 186 16.75 -6.01 2.20
CA SER A 186 15.45 -5.89 2.86
C SER A 186 14.36 -6.68 2.11
N PHE A 187 13.19 -6.85 2.76
CA PHE A 187 12.01 -7.38 2.08
C PHE A 187 11.62 -6.53 0.86
N GLU A 188 11.74 -5.21 0.91
CA GLU A 188 11.46 -4.34 -0.23
C GLU A 188 12.29 -4.71 -1.46
N HIS A 189 13.56 -5.06 -1.30
CA HIS A 189 14.45 -5.46 -2.40
C HIS A 189 13.97 -6.71 -3.16
N VAL A 190 13.03 -7.49 -2.60
CA VAL A 190 12.54 -8.74 -3.19
C VAL A 190 11.01 -8.89 -3.16
N CYS A 191 10.29 -7.95 -2.56
CA CYS A 191 8.83 -8.02 -2.38
C CYS A 191 8.13 -6.70 -2.77
N SER A 192 8.55 -6.09 -3.87
CA SER A 192 8.01 -4.83 -4.36
C SER A 192 8.16 -4.74 -5.88
N GLY A 193 7.65 -3.65 -6.49
CA GLY A 193 7.88 -3.36 -7.91
C GLY A 193 9.36 -3.28 -8.26
N ILE A 194 10.19 -2.66 -7.38
CA ILE A 194 11.65 -2.64 -7.54
C ILE A 194 12.24 -4.06 -7.36
N GLY A 195 11.65 -4.87 -6.52
CA GLY A 195 12.14 -6.21 -6.19
C GLY A 195 11.90 -7.25 -7.28
N ILE A 196 10.80 -7.16 -8.03
CA ILE A 196 10.46 -8.11 -9.10
C ILE A 196 11.59 -8.24 -10.14
N PRO A 197 12.19 -7.16 -10.68
CA PRO A 197 13.32 -7.27 -11.58
C PRO A 197 14.58 -7.89 -10.95
N HIS A 198 14.77 -7.78 -9.63
CA HIS A 198 15.88 -8.44 -8.96
C HIS A 198 15.72 -9.96 -8.97
N ILE A 199 14.52 -10.46 -8.67
CA ILE A 199 14.19 -11.89 -8.73
C ILE A 199 14.34 -12.39 -10.17
N TYR A 200 13.85 -11.65 -11.16
CA TYR A 200 13.96 -12.00 -12.58
C TYR A 200 15.43 -12.18 -13.00
N ARG A 201 16.31 -11.22 -12.65
CA ARG A 201 17.73 -11.31 -12.97
C ARG A 201 18.39 -12.48 -12.24
N PHE A 202 18.08 -12.73 -10.98
CA PHE A 202 18.59 -13.88 -10.24
C PHE A 202 18.22 -15.20 -10.93
N LEU A 203 16.98 -15.41 -11.31
CA LEU A 203 16.53 -16.65 -11.97
C LEU A 203 17.15 -16.82 -13.36
N ARG A 204 17.34 -15.73 -14.10
CA ARG A 204 18.02 -15.75 -15.38
C ARG A 204 19.51 -16.11 -15.22
N ASP A 205 20.19 -15.44 -14.32
CA ASP A 205 21.66 -15.50 -14.21
C ASP A 205 22.14 -16.76 -13.47
N GLU A 206 21.46 -17.19 -12.41
CA GLU A 206 21.89 -18.29 -11.54
C GLU A 206 21.13 -19.61 -11.79
N GLU A 207 19.86 -19.56 -12.21
CA GLU A 207 19.08 -20.77 -12.54
C GLU A 207 19.00 -21.04 -14.04
N SER A 208 19.53 -20.16 -14.87
CA SER A 208 19.59 -20.27 -16.34
C SER A 208 18.23 -20.61 -16.97
N LEU A 209 17.14 -20.06 -16.41
CA LEU A 209 15.82 -20.24 -16.96
C LEU A 209 15.73 -19.55 -18.33
N PRO A 210 15.21 -20.24 -19.35
CA PRO A 210 15.16 -19.70 -20.69
C PRO A 210 14.15 -18.56 -20.81
N GLU A 211 14.54 -17.52 -21.53
CA GLU A 211 13.67 -16.42 -21.94
C GLU A 211 13.85 -16.16 -23.44
N ASP A 212 12.80 -15.80 -24.12
CA ASP A 212 12.89 -15.43 -25.53
C ASP A 212 13.48 -14.01 -25.69
N ALA A 213 14.15 -13.79 -26.82
CA ALA A 213 14.84 -12.52 -27.06
C ALA A 213 13.90 -11.30 -27.18
N GLU A 214 12.64 -11.53 -27.59
CA GLU A 214 11.65 -10.46 -27.68
C GLU A 214 11.19 -10.01 -26.28
N THR A 215 10.85 -10.96 -25.42
CA THR A 215 10.47 -10.68 -24.01
C THR A 215 11.62 -9.99 -23.28
N THR A 216 12.86 -10.49 -23.43
CA THR A 216 14.06 -9.82 -22.86
C THR A 216 14.14 -8.36 -23.30
N ARG A 217 14.02 -8.10 -24.63
CA ARG A 217 14.09 -6.73 -25.16
C ARG A 217 12.98 -5.83 -24.61
N ILE A 218 11.76 -6.33 -24.49
CA ILE A 218 10.62 -5.59 -23.93
C ILE A 218 10.93 -5.21 -22.47
N ILE A 219 11.41 -6.15 -21.66
CA ILE A 219 11.73 -5.92 -20.24
C ILE A 219 12.86 -4.91 -20.09
N ASP A 220 13.95 -5.07 -20.87
CA ASP A 220 15.15 -4.22 -20.78
C ASP A 220 14.88 -2.78 -21.25
N SER A 221 13.92 -2.58 -22.17
CA SER A 221 13.56 -1.25 -22.67
C SER A 221 12.47 -0.55 -21.87
N ALA A 222 11.83 -1.24 -20.92
CA ALA A 222 10.73 -0.68 -20.16
C ALA A 222 11.24 0.32 -19.10
N ALA A 223 10.52 1.44 -18.94
CA ALA A 223 10.79 2.40 -17.87
C ALA A 223 10.59 1.79 -16.48
N ASP A 224 9.64 0.86 -16.36
CA ASP A 224 9.40 0.01 -15.19
C ASP A 224 9.39 -1.45 -15.64
N PRO A 225 10.50 -2.19 -15.46
CA PRO A 225 10.60 -3.60 -15.86
C PRO A 225 9.62 -4.53 -15.14
N SER A 226 9.10 -4.16 -13.98
CA SER A 226 8.12 -4.99 -13.26
C SER A 226 6.83 -5.19 -14.06
N VAL A 227 6.40 -4.18 -14.79
CA VAL A 227 5.16 -4.19 -15.57
C VAL A 227 5.16 -5.29 -16.65
N PRO A 228 6.14 -5.33 -17.59
CA PRO A 228 6.19 -6.40 -18.58
C PRO A 228 6.44 -7.78 -17.96
N ILE A 229 7.21 -7.90 -16.87
CA ILE A 229 7.43 -9.18 -16.17
C ILE A 229 6.09 -9.73 -15.65
N ILE A 230 5.30 -8.90 -14.95
CA ILE A 230 3.97 -9.27 -14.45
C ILE A 230 3.05 -9.66 -15.62
N THR A 231 3.00 -8.83 -16.67
CA THR A 231 2.15 -9.05 -17.82
C THR A 231 2.48 -10.38 -18.50
N LYS A 232 3.77 -10.63 -18.79
CA LYS A 232 4.24 -11.87 -19.42
C LYS A 232 4.07 -13.12 -18.55
N ALA A 233 4.05 -12.97 -17.24
CA ALA A 233 3.71 -14.05 -16.31
C ALA A 233 2.23 -14.41 -16.30
N LEU A 234 1.35 -13.47 -16.68
CA LEU A 234 -0.11 -13.64 -16.66
C LEU A 234 -0.71 -13.88 -18.07
N ASP A 235 0.12 -13.91 -19.12
CA ASP A 235 -0.32 -14.22 -20.47
C ASP A 235 -0.92 -15.65 -20.54
N ALA A 236 -1.73 -15.92 -21.57
CA ALA A 236 -2.31 -17.26 -21.82
C ALA A 236 -1.23 -18.33 -22.05
N ASP A 237 -0.09 -17.94 -22.64
CA ASP A 237 1.13 -18.74 -22.76
C ASP A 237 2.27 -17.98 -22.07
N PRO A 238 2.45 -18.20 -20.75
CA PRO A 238 3.35 -17.37 -19.97
C PRO A 238 4.82 -17.69 -20.24
N SER A 239 5.65 -16.62 -20.27
CA SER A 239 7.10 -16.81 -20.21
C SER A 239 7.46 -17.60 -18.95
N LYS A 240 8.27 -18.66 -19.11
CA LYS A 240 8.68 -19.52 -17.98
C LYS A 240 9.48 -18.75 -16.94
N LEU A 241 10.35 -17.85 -17.37
CA LEU A 241 11.15 -17.02 -16.48
C LEU A 241 10.28 -16.01 -15.74
N CYS A 242 9.37 -15.32 -16.42
CA CYS A 242 8.44 -14.37 -15.81
C CYS A 242 7.49 -15.08 -14.82
N ALA A 243 6.94 -16.24 -15.19
CA ALA A 243 6.08 -17.04 -14.30
C ALA A 243 6.84 -17.46 -13.02
N ALA A 244 8.06 -18.00 -13.16
CA ALA A 244 8.91 -18.37 -12.02
C ALA A 244 9.28 -17.17 -11.16
N THR A 245 9.48 -15.99 -11.77
CA THR A 245 9.72 -14.74 -11.05
C THR A 245 8.53 -14.38 -10.16
N MET A 246 7.32 -14.44 -10.73
CA MET A 246 6.12 -14.09 -10.00
C MET A 246 5.73 -15.13 -8.94
N ASP A 247 6.03 -16.41 -9.15
CA ASP A 247 5.88 -17.46 -8.12
C ASP A 247 6.81 -17.22 -6.94
N CYS A 248 8.06 -16.85 -7.20
CA CYS A 248 9.03 -16.50 -6.15
C CYS A 248 8.57 -15.25 -5.38
N PHE A 249 8.18 -14.18 -6.09
CA PHE A 249 7.62 -12.96 -5.50
C PHE A 249 6.41 -13.26 -4.60
N ALA A 250 5.44 -14.02 -5.12
CA ALA A 250 4.23 -14.37 -4.37
C ALA A 250 4.55 -15.22 -3.13
N SER A 251 5.53 -16.11 -3.23
CA SER A 251 6.02 -16.91 -2.08
C SER A 251 6.61 -16.00 -0.98
N ILE A 252 7.40 -15.00 -1.35
CA ILE A 252 8.00 -14.04 -0.41
C ILE A 252 6.90 -13.16 0.21
N LEU A 253 5.99 -12.62 -0.61
CA LEU A 253 4.86 -11.80 -0.13
C LEU A 253 3.98 -12.57 0.87
N ALA A 254 3.65 -13.82 0.56
CA ALA A 254 2.87 -14.66 1.45
C ALA A 254 3.61 -14.94 2.78
N ALA A 255 4.93 -15.16 2.71
CA ALA A 255 5.75 -15.38 3.90
C ALA A 255 5.79 -14.14 4.80
N GLU A 256 5.98 -12.93 4.23
CA GLU A 256 6.03 -11.68 5.01
C GLU A 256 4.66 -11.28 5.53
N ALA A 257 3.59 -11.42 4.76
CA ALA A 257 2.23 -11.27 5.28
C ALA A 257 1.96 -12.20 6.48
N GLY A 258 2.49 -13.43 6.44
CA GLY A 258 2.44 -14.36 7.55
C GLY A 258 3.34 -13.97 8.74
N ASN A 259 4.49 -13.34 8.49
CA ASN A 259 5.35 -12.78 9.54
C ASN A 259 4.64 -11.63 10.26
N LEU A 260 3.99 -10.74 9.50
CA LEU A 260 3.18 -9.65 10.06
C LEU A 260 2.06 -10.20 10.95
N ALA A 261 1.35 -11.24 10.50
CA ALA A 261 0.31 -11.90 11.28
C ALA A 261 0.81 -12.44 12.62
N VAL A 262 2.00 -13.04 12.65
CA VAL A 262 2.61 -13.57 13.88
C VAL A 262 3.15 -12.45 14.77
N LYS A 263 3.85 -11.46 14.20
CA LYS A 263 4.46 -10.34 14.94
C LYS A 263 3.43 -9.55 15.77
N PHE A 264 2.23 -9.34 15.21
CA PHE A 264 1.20 -8.52 15.85
C PHE A 264 0.02 -9.34 16.38
N LEU A 265 0.04 -10.68 16.28
CA LEU A 265 -1.12 -11.53 16.56
C LEU A 265 -2.36 -10.99 15.83
N ALA A 266 -2.25 -10.80 14.52
CA ALA A 266 -3.24 -10.09 13.70
C ALA A 266 -4.56 -10.88 13.56
N THR A 267 -5.23 -11.13 14.68
CA THR A 267 -6.48 -11.88 14.75
C THR A 267 -7.67 -11.15 14.12
N GLY A 268 -7.55 -9.84 13.89
CA GLY A 268 -8.48 -9.06 13.08
C GLY A 268 -8.29 -9.22 11.57
N GLY A 269 -7.19 -9.85 11.15
CA GLY A 269 -6.87 -10.15 9.76
C GLY A 269 -5.61 -9.46 9.24
N VAL A 270 -5.16 -9.92 8.06
CA VAL A 270 -4.10 -9.28 7.29
C VAL A 270 -4.67 -8.81 5.96
N TYR A 271 -4.34 -7.59 5.58
CA TYR A 271 -4.80 -6.95 4.35
C TYR A 271 -3.61 -6.64 3.45
N ILE A 272 -3.63 -7.19 2.25
CA ILE A 272 -2.63 -6.91 1.22
C ILE A 272 -3.20 -5.80 0.34
N ALA A 273 -2.43 -4.73 0.15
CA ALA A 273 -2.83 -3.56 -0.64
C ALA A 273 -1.78 -3.26 -1.71
N GLY A 274 -1.93 -2.15 -2.43
CA GLY A 274 -0.95 -1.68 -3.40
C GLY A 274 -1.18 -2.19 -4.82
N GLY A 275 -0.64 -1.43 -5.78
CA GLY A 275 -0.85 -1.70 -7.21
C GLY A 275 -0.32 -3.06 -7.65
N VAL A 276 0.86 -3.46 -7.16
CA VAL A 276 1.45 -4.77 -7.49
C VAL A 276 0.54 -5.91 -7.04
N ALA A 277 0.00 -5.84 -5.81
CA ALA A 277 -0.91 -6.87 -5.30
C ALA A 277 -2.18 -7.00 -6.16
N THR A 278 -2.76 -5.87 -6.57
CA THR A 278 -3.97 -5.86 -7.40
C THR A 278 -3.71 -6.47 -8.79
N HIS A 279 -2.58 -6.12 -9.42
CA HIS A 279 -2.21 -6.68 -10.73
C HIS A 279 -1.85 -8.17 -10.64
N THR A 280 -1.30 -8.63 -9.53
CA THR A 280 -0.89 -10.03 -9.31
C THR A 280 -1.97 -10.86 -8.61
N LEU A 281 -3.17 -10.36 -8.46
CA LEU A 281 -4.30 -11.05 -7.81
C LEU A 281 -4.54 -12.48 -8.33
N PRO A 282 -4.45 -12.79 -9.65
CA PRO A 282 -4.59 -14.15 -10.13
C PRO A 282 -3.56 -15.13 -9.53
N ILE A 283 -2.33 -14.66 -9.25
CA ILE A 283 -1.27 -15.45 -8.62
C ILE A 283 -1.52 -15.57 -7.11
N ILE A 284 -1.93 -14.48 -6.45
CA ILE A 284 -2.25 -14.47 -5.02
C ILE A 284 -3.43 -15.40 -4.69
N LYS A 285 -4.35 -15.60 -5.63
CA LYS A 285 -5.46 -16.55 -5.50
C LYS A 285 -5.06 -18.02 -5.60
N GLN A 286 -3.84 -18.34 -6.02
CA GLN A 286 -3.40 -19.72 -6.13
C GLN A 286 -3.30 -20.40 -4.74
N PRO A 287 -3.65 -21.69 -4.62
CA PRO A 287 -3.59 -22.41 -3.34
C PRO A 287 -2.20 -22.38 -2.68
N THR A 288 -1.14 -22.26 -3.46
CA THR A 288 0.23 -22.16 -2.96
C THR A 288 0.47 -20.91 -2.14
N PHE A 289 -0.21 -19.79 -2.44
CA PHE A 289 -0.07 -18.54 -1.67
C PHE A 289 -0.52 -18.72 -0.24
N ILE A 290 -1.74 -19.21 -0.02
CA ILE A 290 -2.27 -19.41 1.33
C ILE A 290 -1.52 -20.50 2.11
N GLN A 291 -1.00 -21.52 1.41
CA GLN A 291 -0.13 -22.53 2.04
C GLN A 291 1.16 -21.89 2.57
N ARG A 292 1.78 -20.99 1.81
CA ARG A 292 2.97 -20.24 2.23
C ARG A 292 2.70 -19.30 3.38
N PHE A 293 1.59 -18.56 3.34
CA PHE A 293 1.14 -17.69 4.44
C PHE A 293 1.00 -18.48 5.76
N LYS A 294 0.41 -19.68 5.70
CA LYS A 294 0.16 -20.54 6.86
C LYS A 294 1.42 -21.26 7.37
N ARG A 295 2.52 -21.30 6.61
CA ARG A 295 3.73 -22.05 6.96
C ARG A 295 4.53 -21.36 8.06
N LYS A 296 4.01 -21.39 9.30
CA LYS A 296 4.63 -20.82 10.51
C LYS A 296 4.88 -21.87 11.60
N GLY A 297 5.31 -23.09 11.21
CA GLY A 297 5.63 -24.16 12.14
C GLY A 297 4.46 -24.50 13.06
N ARG A 298 4.68 -24.50 14.37
CA ARG A 298 3.64 -24.81 15.37
C ARG A 298 2.45 -23.83 15.36
N PHE A 299 2.59 -22.67 14.74
CA PHE A 299 1.50 -21.68 14.58
C PHE A 299 0.63 -21.93 13.35
N ALA A 300 0.84 -22.98 12.55
CA ALA A 300 0.07 -23.22 11.31
C ALA A 300 -1.44 -23.29 11.54
N GLU A 301 -1.89 -23.87 12.65
CA GLU A 301 -3.30 -23.91 13.03
C GLU A 301 -3.83 -22.50 13.34
N PHE A 302 -3.11 -21.71 14.14
CA PHE A 302 -3.42 -20.32 14.42
C PHE A 302 -3.53 -19.52 13.10
N MET A 303 -2.56 -19.66 12.21
CA MET A 303 -2.53 -18.99 10.92
C MET A 303 -3.71 -19.38 10.01
N SER A 304 -4.27 -20.58 10.16
CA SER A 304 -5.44 -20.99 9.38
C SER A 304 -6.71 -20.19 9.74
N ARG A 305 -6.77 -19.64 10.95
CA ARG A 305 -7.89 -18.83 11.46
C ARG A 305 -7.71 -17.35 11.15
N ILE A 306 -6.51 -16.89 10.74
CA ILE A 306 -6.29 -15.47 10.41
C ILE A 306 -6.95 -15.15 9.06
N PRO A 307 -7.88 -14.17 9.01
CA PRO A 307 -8.39 -13.68 7.75
C PRO A 307 -7.27 -13.07 6.89
N LEU A 308 -7.32 -13.33 5.58
CA LEU A 308 -6.39 -12.75 4.63
C LEU A 308 -7.17 -12.21 3.44
N HIS A 309 -7.00 -10.92 3.18
CA HIS A 309 -7.71 -10.19 2.15
C HIS A 309 -6.74 -9.41 1.24
N VAL A 310 -7.11 -9.24 -0.02
CA VAL A 310 -6.49 -8.27 -0.92
C VAL A 310 -7.46 -7.11 -1.12
N ILE A 311 -7.03 -5.89 -0.85
CA ILE A 311 -7.81 -4.66 -1.14
C ILE A 311 -7.78 -4.45 -2.65
N VAL A 312 -8.94 -4.41 -3.29
CA VAL A 312 -9.09 -4.33 -4.75
C VAL A 312 -9.60 -2.98 -5.24
N THR A 313 -9.94 -2.08 -4.32
CA THR A 313 -10.36 -0.70 -4.61
C THR A 313 -9.36 0.31 -4.04
N PRO A 314 -9.24 1.53 -4.62
CA PRO A 314 -8.42 2.58 -4.03
C PRO A 314 -8.92 2.96 -2.62
N ALA A 315 -8.09 2.75 -1.60
CA ALA A 315 -8.45 2.96 -0.20
C ALA A 315 -7.83 4.23 0.42
N GLY A 316 -6.79 4.80 -0.19
CA GLY A 316 -6.05 5.94 0.35
C GLY A 316 -6.92 7.17 0.60
N LEU A 317 -7.77 7.53 -0.37
CA LEU A 317 -8.70 8.67 -0.23
C LEU A 317 -9.70 8.48 0.93
N ALA A 318 -10.28 7.29 1.06
CA ALA A 318 -11.20 6.97 2.15
C ALA A 318 -10.49 7.06 3.51
N GLY A 319 -9.27 6.55 3.60
CA GLY A 319 -8.47 6.61 4.82
C GLY A 319 -8.05 8.04 5.21
N ALA A 320 -7.69 8.88 4.24
CA ALA A 320 -7.48 10.31 4.47
C ALA A 320 -8.75 10.99 4.99
N GLY A 321 -9.90 10.62 4.41
CA GLY A 321 -11.22 11.06 4.88
C GLY A 321 -11.51 10.65 6.33
N VAL A 322 -11.29 9.38 6.68
CA VAL A 322 -11.44 8.88 8.07
C VAL A 322 -10.56 9.68 9.02
N CYS A 323 -9.27 9.84 8.69
CA CYS A 323 -8.33 10.59 9.52
C CYS A 323 -8.79 12.02 9.79
N GLY A 324 -9.26 12.72 8.74
CA GLY A 324 -9.71 14.10 8.84
C GLY A 324 -11.00 14.25 9.64
N LEU A 325 -11.99 13.37 9.43
CA LEU A 325 -13.27 13.40 10.14
C LEU A 325 -13.12 13.06 11.63
N GLU A 326 -12.31 12.06 11.98
CA GLU A 326 -12.02 11.72 13.38
C GLU A 326 -11.42 12.88 14.17
N ARG A 327 -10.58 13.69 13.51
CA ARG A 327 -9.95 14.84 14.16
C ARG A 327 -10.92 16.00 14.37
N ALA A 328 -11.83 16.21 13.42
CA ALA A 328 -12.89 17.23 13.55
C ALA A 328 -13.79 16.97 14.76
N THR A 329 -14.07 15.68 15.06
CA THR A 329 -14.84 15.29 16.24
C THR A 329 -14.10 15.44 17.57
N ARG A 330 -12.76 15.38 17.58
CA ARG A 330 -11.92 15.51 18.79
C ARG A 330 -11.67 16.96 19.18
N ASN A 331 -11.67 17.89 18.25
CA ASN A 331 -11.49 19.32 18.45
C ASN A 331 -12.72 20.06 17.89
N PRO A 332 -13.90 19.99 18.53
CA PRO A 332 -14.98 20.88 18.15
C PRO A 332 -14.42 22.32 18.30
N VAL A 333 -14.43 23.08 17.20
CA VAL A 333 -14.14 24.50 17.24
C VAL A 333 -15.17 25.11 18.19
N ILE A 334 -14.77 25.39 19.43
CA ILE A 334 -15.57 26.20 20.33
C ILE A 334 -15.47 27.60 19.75
N ASN A 335 -16.56 28.03 19.08
CA ASN A 335 -16.76 29.40 18.62
C ASN A 335 -16.96 30.33 19.84
#